data_6256c613ae9fa383a6570488a2dc1b2a
#
_entry.id   6256c613ae9fa383a6570488a2dc1b2a
#
_cell.length_a   1.000
_cell.length_b   1.000
_cell.length_c   1.000
_cell.angle_alpha   90.00
_cell.angle_beta   90.00
_cell.angle_gamma   90.00
#
_symmetry.space_group_name_H-M   'P 1'
#
loop_
_entity.id
_entity.type
_entity.pdbx_description
1 polymer ?
#
loop_
_entity_poly.entity_id
_entity_poly.type
_entity_poly.pdbx_seq_one_letter_code
_entity_poly.pdbx_strand_id
1 'polypeptide(L)'
;MGQIYRKVEEIVGKTPLLYMERMKERYQFKANIYAKLEYLNPSGSVKDRTALSMIMDAEEKGLLKPNATIIEPTSGNTGIGLAAMGIARGYQVILTMPDTMSEERKNILRAYGAKIVLTDGALGMKGAIEKAEELHKQFPGSLIAGQFENPANWKVHYKTTGPEIWEDLNGDVDILIAGVGTGGTLTGTGKYLKEKNPKLRVIAVEPEASPVLSKGHSGRHGIQGIGANFVPEVLDQDVYDEVYLVGDKEAINWAKAITKTEGVLVGISAGAAMCAAQAIAEREENKGKNIVVILPDSGDRYYSTALFI
;
A
#
# COMPACT_ATOMS: atom_id res chain seq x y z
N MET A 1 -5.88 -30.14 -4.93
CA MET A 1 -6.08 -30.51 -3.51
C MET A 1 -6.27 -29.25 -2.70
N GLY A 2 -7.23 -29.21 -1.77
CA GLY A 2 -7.42 -28.04 -0.88
C GLY A 2 -6.20 -27.86 0.03
N GLN A 3 -5.77 -26.62 0.22
CA GLN A 3 -4.66 -26.29 1.10
C GLN A 3 -5.22 -25.81 2.45
N ILE A 4 -4.79 -26.44 3.55
CA ILE A 4 -5.16 -26.01 4.91
C ILE A 4 -3.98 -25.21 5.48
N TYR A 5 -4.23 -23.94 5.79
CA TYR A 5 -3.26 -23.07 6.45
C TYR A 5 -3.42 -23.18 7.97
N ARG A 6 -2.32 -23.11 8.71
CA ARG A 6 -2.31 -23.20 10.17
C ARG A 6 -2.19 -21.83 10.84
N LYS A 7 -1.67 -20.86 10.12
CA LYS A 7 -1.41 -19.50 10.61
C LYS A 7 -1.83 -18.47 9.55
N VAL A 8 -2.31 -17.32 10.02
CA VAL A 8 -2.76 -16.23 9.14
C VAL A 8 -1.65 -15.70 8.24
N GLU A 9 -0.41 -15.68 8.73
CA GLU A 9 0.73 -15.23 7.93
C GLU A 9 1.03 -16.09 6.69
N GLU A 10 0.60 -17.34 6.67
CA GLU A 10 0.78 -18.25 5.53
C GLU A 10 -0.10 -17.89 4.32
N ILE A 11 -1.15 -17.09 4.55
CA ILE A 11 -2.06 -16.63 3.50
C ILE A 11 -1.81 -15.18 3.08
N VAL A 12 -0.76 -14.53 3.60
CA VAL A 12 -0.34 -13.21 3.14
C VAL A 12 0.32 -13.34 1.76
N GLY A 13 -0.09 -12.48 0.85
CA GLY A 13 0.40 -12.54 -0.54
C GLY A 13 -0.40 -13.49 -1.42
N LYS A 14 0.18 -13.91 -2.55
CA LYS A 14 -0.47 -14.73 -3.58
C LYS A 14 -1.81 -14.15 -4.02
N THR A 15 -1.88 -12.84 -4.05
CA THR A 15 -3.09 -12.12 -4.48
C THR A 15 -3.25 -12.26 -6.00
N PRO A 16 -4.48 -12.38 -6.51
CA PRO A 16 -4.68 -12.59 -7.94
C PRO A 16 -4.46 -11.31 -8.75
N LEU A 17 -4.19 -11.51 -10.05
CA LEU A 17 -4.39 -10.52 -11.08
C LEU A 17 -5.79 -10.66 -11.68
N LEU A 18 -6.50 -9.55 -11.79
CA LEU A 18 -7.78 -9.45 -12.50
C LEU A 18 -7.58 -8.70 -13.81
N TYR A 19 -7.89 -9.34 -14.95
CA TYR A 19 -7.98 -8.66 -16.22
C TYR A 19 -9.20 -7.74 -16.25
N MET A 20 -8.98 -6.45 -16.48
CA MET A 20 -10.03 -5.43 -16.44
C MET A 20 -10.81 -5.38 -17.78
N GLU A 21 -11.39 -6.51 -18.16
CA GLU A 21 -12.03 -6.72 -19.47
C GLU A 21 -13.21 -5.79 -19.70
N ARG A 22 -14.14 -5.69 -18.74
CA ARG A 22 -15.32 -4.83 -18.85
C ARG A 22 -14.98 -3.35 -18.89
N MET A 23 -13.94 -2.96 -18.14
CA MET A 23 -13.43 -1.59 -18.20
C MET A 23 -12.78 -1.31 -19.56
N LYS A 24 -12.00 -2.25 -20.09
CA LYS A 24 -11.42 -2.14 -21.43
C LYS A 24 -12.50 -1.96 -22.50
N GLU A 25 -13.54 -2.77 -22.47
CA GLU A 25 -14.68 -2.66 -23.40
C GLU A 25 -15.42 -1.32 -23.25
N ARG A 26 -15.72 -0.93 -22.00
CA ARG A 26 -16.49 0.27 -21.72
C ARG A 26 -15.78 1.57 -22.09
N TYR A 27 -14.47 1.64 -21.80
CA TYR A 27 -13.64 2.84 -21.97
C TYR A 27 -12.73 2.75 -23.19
N GLN A 28 -12.78 1.65 -23.97
CA GLN A 28 -12.04 1.45 -25.22
C GLN A 28 -10.51 1.58 -25.04
N PHE A 29 -9.96 1.01 -23.95
CA PHE A 29 -8.52 1.06 -23.70
C PHE A 29 -7.73 0.37 -24.82
N LYS A 30 -6.66 1.01 -25.28
CA LYS A 30 -5.76 0.46 -26.31
C LYS A 30 -4.83 -0.64 -25.76
N ALA A 31 -4.47 -0.55 -24.48
CA ALA A 31 -3.68 -1.54 -23.78
C ALA A 31 -4.56 -2.51 -22.97
N ASN A 32 -3.96 -3.59 -22.50
CA ASN A 32 -4.56 -4.50 -21.53
C ASN A 32 -4.22 -4.04 -20.11
N ILE A 33 -5.19 -3.99 -19.20
CA ILE A 33 -4.94 -3.62 -17.81
C ILE A 33 -5.25 -4.83 -16.92
N TYR A 34 -4.28 -5.18 -16.08
CA TYR A 34 -4.36 -6.23 -15.06
C TYR A 34 -4.24 -5.59 -13.68
N ALA A 35 -5.25 -5.78 -12.84
CA ALA A 35 -5.28 -5.25 -11.48
C ALA A 35 -4.75 -6.28 -10.48
N LYS A 36 -3.69 -5.96 -9.75
CA LYS A 36 -3.19 -6.76 -8.62
C LYS A 36 -4.05 -6.45 -7.39
N LEU A 37 -4.88 -7.41 -6.97
CA LEU A 37 -5.91 -7.21 -5.95
C LEU A 37 -5.35 -7.39 -4.53
N GLU A 38 -4.58 -6.43 -4.03
CA GLU A 38 -3.91 -6.49 -2.73
C GLU A 38 -4.87 -6.42 -1.52
N TYR A 39 -6.13 -6.03 -1.73
CA TYR A 39 -7.14 -6.09 -0.68
C TYR A 39 -7.53 -7.52 -0.28
N LEU A 40 -7.14 -8.54 -1.05
CA LEU A 40 -7.36 -9.95 -0.71
C LEU A 40 -6.33 -10.52 0.28
N ASN A 41 -5.37 -9.72 0.73
CA ASN A 41 -4.59 -10.07 1.91
C ASN A 41 -5.50 -10.17 3.17
N PRO A 42 -5.11 -10.94 4.20
CA PRO A 42 -5.97 -11.27 5.36
C PRO A 42 -6.58 -10.06 6.08
N SER A 43 -5.81 -8.99 6.28
CA SER A 43 -6.34 -7.77 6.90
C SER A 43 -6.87 -6.75 5.88
N GLY A 44 -6.92 -7.11 4.60
CA GLY A 44 -7.57 -6.34 3.53
C GLY A 44 -6.68 -5.28 2.88
N SER A 45 -5.34 -5.39 2.91
CA SER A 45 -4.48 -4.46 2.19
C SER A 45 -3.07 -5.01 1.88
N VAL A 46 -2.39 -4.33 0.97
CA VAL A 46 -0.97 -4.54 0.64
C VAL A 46 -0.05 -4.47 1.87
N LYS A 47 -0.47 -3.79 2.93
CA LYS A 47 0.35 -3.57 4.12
C LYS A 47 0.51 -4.82 4.98
N ASP A 48 -0.28 -5.86 4.78
CA ASP A 48 -0.08 -7.16 5.43
C ASP A 48 1.30 -7.74 5.08
N ARG A 49 1.70 -7.60 3.80
CA ARG A 49 3.04 -8.00 3.35
C ARG A 49 4.13 -7.20 4.07
N THR A 50 3.98 -5.88 4.09
CA THR A 50 4.95 -4.97 4.72
C THR A 50 5.06 -5.24 6.22
N ALA A 51 3.93 -5.33 6.92
CA ALA A 51 3.88 -5.58 8.36
C ALA A 51 4.53 -6.92 8.73
N LEU A 52 4.14 -8.00 8.05
CA LEU A 52 4.72 -9.33 8.29
C LEU A 52 6.22 -9.32 8.04
N SER A 53 6.67 -8.70 6.95
CA SER A 53 8.10 -8.66 6.62
C SER A 53 8.93 -7.88 7.64
N MET A 54 8.42 -6.73 8.12
CA MET A 54 9.12 -5.94 9.15
C MET A 54 9.21 -6.70 10.48
N ILE A 55 8.16 -7.43 10.86
CA ILE A 55 8.15 -8.27 12.06
C ILE A 55 9.18 -9.40 11.93
N MET A 56 9.13 -10.15 10.82
CA MET A 56 10.03 -11.29 10.60
C MET A 56 11.50 -10.86 10.50
N ASP A 57 11.78 -9.75 9.83
CA ASP A 57 13.15 -9.19 9.75
C ASP A 57 13.68 -8.80 11.14
N ALA A 58 12.82 -8.22 11.99
CA ALA A 58 13.19 -7.85 13.35
C ALA A 58 13.40 -9.09 14.25
N GLU A 59 12.60 -10.15 14.09
CA GLU A 59 12.81 -11.43 14.76
C GLU A 59 14.13 -12.09 14.36
N GLU A 60 14.41 -12.14 13.04
CA GLU A 60 15.62 -12.74 12.49
C GLU A 60 16.89 -12.02 12.97
N LYS A 61 16.80 -10.69 13.10
CA LYS A 61 17.89 -9.86 13.66
C LYS A 61 17.98 -9.88 15.18
N GLY A 62 17.07 -10.56 15.88
CA GLY A 62 17.01 -10.59 17.35
C GLY A 62 16.60 -9.26 18.01
N LEU A 63 16.06 -8.31 17.21
CA LEU A 63 15.56 -7.02 17.67
C LEU A 63 14.19 -7.12 18.34
N LEU A 64 13.39 -8.11 17.95
CA LEU A 64 12.06 -8.36 18.48
C LEU A 64 12.03 -9.73 19.19
N LYS A 65 11.96 -9.73 20.51
CA LYS A 65 11.90 -10.95 21.33
C LYS A 65 10.44 -11.41 21.54
N PRO A 66 10.19 -12.68 21.85
CA PRO A 66 8.84 -13.15 22.18
C PRO A 66 8.15 -12.27 23.23
N ASN A 67 6.86 -11.96 23.01
CA ASN A 67 6.03 -11.09 23.87
C ASN A 67 6.47 -9.62 23.94
N ALA A 68 7.39 -9.19 23.09
CA ALA A 68 7.77 -7.78 22.99
C ALA A 68 6.63 -6.90 22.48
N THR A 69 6.83 -5.59 22.52
CA THR A 69 5.88 -4.60 22.05
C THR A 69 6.32 -4.01 20.71
N ILE A 70 5.43 -3.99 19.73
CA ILE A 70 5.61 -3.28 18.46
C ILE A 70 4.92 -1.92 18.59
N ILE A 71 5.62 -0.86 18.25
CA ILE A 71 5.11 0.52 18.28
C ILE A 71 5.21 1.09 16.88
N GLU A 72 4.18 1.78 16.41
CA GLU A 72 4.21 2.48 15.12
C GLU A 72 3.35 3.74 15.12
N PRO A 73 3.87 4.88 14.64
CA PRO A 73 3.08 6.09 14.45
C PRO A 73 2.29 6.00 13.14
N THR A 74 1.07 5.47 13.20
CA THR A 74 0.24 5.29 12.01
C THR A 74 -1.23 5.10 12.36
N SER A 75 -2.10 5.65 11.53
CA SER A 75 -3.54 5.40 11.56
C SER A 75 -4.04 4.63 10.32
N GLY A 76 -3.13 4.29 9.42
CA GLY A 76 -3.44 3.69 8.13
C GLY A 76 -3.36 2.17 8.11
N ASN A 77 -3.31 1.65 6.89
CA ASN A 77 -3.25 0.20 6.63
C ASN A 77 -2.04 -0.48 7.26
N THR A 78 -0.92 0.22 7.44
CA THR A 78 0.25 -0.33 8.13
C THR A 78 -0.07 -0.67 9.58
N GLY A 79 -0.79 0.20 10.29
CA GLY A 79 -1.24 -0.08 11.65
C GLY A 79 -2.16 -1.29 11.73
N ILE A 80 -3.07 -1.44 10.77
CA ILE A 80 -3.98 -2.60 10.69
C ILE A 80 -3.16 -3.87 10.41
N GLY A 81 -2.24 -3.85 9.45
CA GLY A 81 -1.36 -4.99 9.17
C GLY A 81 -0.49 -5.38 10.36
N LEU A 82 0.12 -4.39 11.05
CA LEU A 82 0.92 -4.64 12.26
C LEU A 82 0.05 -5.21 13.39
N ALA A 83 -1.17 -4.69 13.59
CA ALA A 83 -2.09 -5.23 14.57
C ALA A 83 -2.47 -6.69 14.25
N ALA A 84 -2.86 -6.97 13.00
CA ALA A 84 -3.25 -8.31 12.58
C ALA A 84 -2.08 -9.32 12.70
N MET A 85 -0.93 -9.00 12.10
CA MET A 85 0.22 -9.92 12.06
C MET A 85 0.95 -9.99 13.41
N GLY A 86 1.12 -8.85 14.09
CA GLY A 86 1.81 -8.79 15.38
C GLY A 86 1.08 -9.56 16.47
N ILE A 87 -0.24 -9.36 16.59
CA ILE A 87 -1.05 -10.05 17.60
C ILE A 87 -1.15 -11.54 17.30
N ALA A 88 -1.31 -11.93 16.02
CA ALA A 88 -1.30 -13.34 15.62
C ALA A 88 0.01 -14.07 15.97
N ARG A 89 1.12 -13.32 16.06
CA ARG A 89 2.45 -13.82 16.45
C ARG A 89 2.76 -13.66 17.94
N GLY A 90 1.80 -13.18 18.74
CA GLY A 90 1.92 -13.06 20.20
C GLY A 90 2.58 -11.77 20.69
N TYR A 91 2.69 -10.74 19.85
CA TYR A 91 3.22 -9.43 20.23
C TYR A 91 2.13 -8.50 20.75
N GLN A 92 2.51 -7.59 21.63
CA GLN A 92 1.69 -6.41 21.93
C GLN A 92 1.88 -5.37 20.83
N VAL A 93 0.81 -4.70 20.44
CA VAL A 93 0.87 -3.65 19.42
C VAL A 93 0.32 -2.35 19.98
N ILE A 94 1.11 -1.30 19.94
CA ILE A 94 0.74 0.06 20.33
C ILE A 94 0.85 0.97 19.11
N LEU A 95 -0.25 1.64 18.76
CA LEU A 95 -0.29 2.55 17.62
C LEU A 95 -0.55 3.97 18.12
N THR A 96 0.28 4.90 17.71
CA THR A 96 0.11 6.33 18.02
C THR A 96 -0.48 7.05 16.83
N MET A 97 -1.47 7.89 17.06
CA MET A 97 -2.14 8.63 15.99
C MET A 97 -2.85 9.87 16.51
N PRO A 98 -3.07 10.89 15.65
CA PRO A 98 -3.90 12.03 15.99
C PRO A 98 -5.34 11.62 16.34
N ASP A 99 -5.96 12.30 17.30
CA ASP A 99 -7.35 12.04 17.73
C ASP A 99 -8.38 12.32 16.64
N THR A 100 -8.02 13.13 15.64
CA THR A 100 -8.83 13.45 14.44
C THR A 100 -9.01 12.29 13.48
N MET A 101 -8.36 11.15 13.69
CA MET A 101 -8.50 9.97 12.83
C MET A 101 -9.91 9.37 12.95
N SER A 102 -10.40 8.79 11.85
CA SER A 102 -11.76 8.25 11.76
C SER A 102 -12.01 7.13 12.78
N GLU A 103 -13.22 7.08 13.32
CA GLU A 103 -13.62 6.04 14.29
C GLU A 103 -13.62 4.63 13.65
N GLU A 104 -13.90 4.51 12.38
CA GLU A 104 -13.83 3.23 11.65
C GLU A 104 -12.43 2.60 11.80
N ARG A 105 -11.38 3.39 11.57
CA ARG A 105 -9.99 2.93 11.71
C ARG A 105 -9.65 2.55 13.14
N LYS A 106 -10.04 3.39 14.11
CA LYS A 106 -9.84 3.11 15.53
C LYS A 106 -10.55 1.81 15.93
N ASN A 107 -11.76 1.59 15.42
CA ASN A 107 -12.55 0.39 15.74
C ASN A 107 -11.92 -0.88 15.13
N ILE A 108 -11.41 -0.84 13.89
CA ILE A 108 -10.68 -1.97 13.31
C ILE A 108 -9.45 -2.33 14.15
N LEU A 109 -8.66 -1.35 14.56
CA LEU A 109 -7.47 -1.55 15.38
C LEU A 109 -7.79 -2.12 16.76
N ARG A 110 -8.86 -1.62 17.42
CA ARG A 110 -9.36 -2.16 18.69
C ARG A 110 -9.84 -3.60 18.54
N ALA A 111 -10.53 -3.93 17.44
CA ALA A 111 -11.01 -5.28 17.17
C ALA A 111 -9.87 -6.30 17.04
N TYR A 112 -8.72 -5.89 16.48
CA TYR A 112 -7.50 -6.71 16.51
C TYR A 112 -6.83 -6.77 17.89
N GLY A 113 -7.22 -5.94 18.86
CA GLY A 113 -6.63 -5.88 20.20
C GLY A 113 -5.41 -4.95 20.31
N ALA A 114 -5.15 -4.09 19.33
CA ALA A 114 -4.08 -3.10 19.41
C ALA A 114 -4.43 -1.99 20.42
N LYS A 115 -3.45 -1.55 21.20
CA LYS A 115 -3.57 -0.37 22.05
C LYS A 115 -3.39 0.90 21.21
N ILE A 116 -4.35 1.80 21.29
CA ILE A 116 -4.29 3.08 20.59
C ILE A 116 -3.92 4.17 21.60
N VAL A 117 -2.92 4.96 21.26
CA VAL A 117 -2.53 6.17 22.01
C VAL A 117 -2.80 7.37 21.11
N LEU A 118 -3.78 8.16 21.50
CA LEU A 118 -4.18 9.37 20.79
C LEU A 118 -3.27 10.54 21.14
N THR A 119 -2.93 11.36 20.16
CA THR A 119 -2.17 12.60 20.30
C THR A 119 -3.02 13.77 19.84
N ASP A 120 -2.64 14.98 20.23
CA ASP A 120 -3.33 16.20 19.81
C ASP A 120 -3.36 16.29 18.28
N GLY A 121 -4.56 16.41 17.72
CA GLY A 121 -4.79 16.55 16.28
C GLY A 121 -4.11 17.76 15.64
N ALA A 122 -3.90 18.83 16.42
CA ALA A 122 -3.18 20.02 15.96
C ALA A 122 -1.71 19.74 15.61
N LEU A 123 -1.08 18.74 16.25
CA LEU A 123 0.29 18.31 15.98
C LEU A 123 0.39 17.33 14.81
N GLY A 124 -0.73 16.82 14.32
CA GLY A 124 -0.77 15.86 13.21
C GLY A 124 0.10 14.63 13.45
N MET A 125 0.71 14.13 12.37
CA MET A 125 1.59 12.95 12.46
C MET A 125 2.88 13.21 13.23
N LYS A 126 3.36 14.45 13.31
CA LYS A 126 4.55 14.79 14.09
C LYS A 126 4.34 14.44 15.57
N GLY A 127 3.21 14.83 16.16
CA GLY A 127 2.87 14.47 17.54
C GLY A 127 2.77 12.96 17.75
N ALA A 128 2.26 12.22 16.76
CA ALA A 128 2.21 10.76 16.82
C ALA A 128 3.60 10.12 16.81
N ILE A 129 4.53 10.64 16.00
CA ILE A 129 5.92 10.18 15.93
C ILE A 129 6.63 10.41 17.27
N GLU A 130 6.58 11.65 17.78
CA GLU A 130 7.18 12.01 19.08
C GLU A 130 6.64 11.10 20.21
N LYS A 131 5.34 10.80 20.19
CA LYS A 131 4.72 9.90 21.19
C LYS A 131 5.15 8.44 21.03
N ALA A 132 5.37 7.97 19.80
CA ALA A 132 5.91 6.64 19.56
C ALA A 132 7.34 6.50 20.10
N GLU A 133 8.18 7.51 19.91
CA GLU A 133 9.55 7.55 20.45
C GLU A 133 9.57 7.60 21.97
N GLU A 134 8.67 8.39 22.59
CA GLU A 134 8.51 8.43 24.04
C GLU A 134 8.15 7.04 24.59
N LEU A 135 7.16 6.38 23.98
CA LEU A 135 6.72 5.05 24.39
C LEU A 135 7.83 4.00 24.17
N HIS A 136 8.58 4.10 23.08
CA HIS A 136 9.71 3.20 22.83
C HIS A 136 10.75 3.26 23.96
N LYS A 137 11.05 4.44 24.50
CA LYS A 137 11.92 4.62 25.66
C LYS A 137 11.33 4.02 26.95
N GLN A 138 9.99 4.04 27.11
CA GLN A 138 9.28 3.51 28.27
C GLN A 138 9.11 1.98 28.23
N PHE A 139 9.17 1.36 27.06
CA PHE A 139 9.04 -0.08 26.86
C PHE A 139 10.36 -0.68 26.37
N PRO A 140 11.29 -1.05 27.28
CA PRO A 140 12.56 -1.66 26.91
C PRO A 140 12.35 -2.93 26.06
N GLY A 141 13.06 -3.04 24.94
CA GLY A 141 12.94 -4.16 24.01
C GLY A 141 11.72 -4.08 23.07
N SER A 142 10.99 -2.95 23.06
CA SER A 142 10.02 -2.67 22.02
C SER A 142 10.67 -2.38 20.67
N LEU A 143 9.91 -2.48 19.59
CA LEU A 143 10.33 -2.18 18.23
C LEU A 143 9.48 -1.05 17.66
N ILE A 144 10.09 -0.01 17.10
CA ILE A 144 9.43 0.87 16.14
C ILE A 144 9.61 0.22 14.77
N ALA A 145 8.51 -0.10 14.08
CA ALA A 145 8.58 -0.84 12.82
C ALA A 145 9.17 -0.01 11.67
N GLY A 146 8.93 1.30 11.64
CA GLY A 146 9.61 2.27 10.78
C GLY A 146 9.29 2.10 9.28
N GLN A 147 8.02 2.09 8.91
CA GLN A 147 7.58 1.78 7.54
C GLN A 147 8.22 2.63 6.43
N PHE A 148 8.68 3.85 6.73
CA PHE A 148 9.27 4.76 5.74
C PHE A 148 10.79 4.59 5.54
N GLU A 149 11.45 3.90 6.47
CA GLU A 149 12.91 3.75 6.54
C GLU A 149 13.34 2.28 6.48
N ASN A 150 12.48 1.36 6.95
CA ASN A 150 12.81 -0.06 7.07
C ASN A 150 12.88 -0.76 5.71
N PRO A 151 14.05 -1.27 5.30
CA PRO A 151 14.23 -1.92 4.00
C PRO A 151 13.43 -3.23 3.85
N ALA A 152 12.96 -3.86 4.94
CA ALA A 152 12.07 -5.01 4.88
C ALA A 152 10.77 -4.71 4.12
N ASN A 153 10.35 -3.44 4.11
CA ASN A 153 9.17 -2.97 3.40
C ASN A 153 9.29 -3.18 1.87
N TRP A 154 10.36 -2.72 1.23
CA TRP A 154 10.50 -2.93 -0.22
C TRP A 154 10.97 -4.36 -0.56
N LYS A 155 11.76 -4.99 0.31
CA LYS A 155 12.28 -6.35 0.08
C LYS A 155 11.17 -7.40 -0.02
N VAL A 156 10.07 -7.26 0.71
CA VAL A 156 8.95 -8.20 0.59
C VAL A 156 8.30 -8.14 -0.79
N HIS A 157 8.17 -6.97 -1.37
CA HIS A 157 7.60 -6.81 -2.70
C HIS A 157 8.54 -7.33 -3.81
N TYR A 158 9.85 -7.18 -3.60
CA TYR A 158 10.84 -7.80 -4.48
C TYR A 158 10.78 -9.33 -4.41
N LYS A 159 10.59 -9.90 -3.21
CA LYS A 159 10.55 -11.35 -2.99
C LYS A 159 9.21 -12.01 -3.30
N THR A 160 8.12 -11.25 -3.33
CA THR A 160 6.75 -11.81 -3.45
C THR A 160 5.93 -11.15 -4.54
N THR A 161 5.58 -9.87 -4.42
CA THR A 161 4.68 -9.18 -5.36
C THR A 161 5.22 -9.16 -6.79
N GLY A 162 6.52 -8.88 -6.96
CA GLY A 162 7.18 -8.90 -8.27
C GLY A 162 7.17 -10.29 -8.92
N PRO A 163 7.64 -11.35 -8.24
CA PRO A 163 7.53 -12.73 -8.72
C PRO A 163 6.11 -13.17 -9.06
N GLU A 164 5.13 -12.89 -8.19
CA GLU A 164 3.73 -13.23 -8.43
C GLU A 164 3.21 -12.62 -9.75
N ILE A 165 3.46 -11.33 -9.97
CA ILE A 165 3.07 -10.64 -11.21
C ILE A 165 3.74 -11.27 -12.44
N TRP A 166 5.05 -11.54 -12.33
CA TRP A 166 5.81 -12.13 -13.40
C TRP A 166 5.32 -13.53 -13.79
N GLU A 167 5.05 -14.36 -12.79
CA GLU A 167 4.55 -15.73 -12.98
C GLU A 167 3.12 -15.73 -13.53
N ASP A 168 2.22 -14.91 -12.96
CA ASP A 168 0.81 -14.83 -13.38
C ASP A 168 0.64 -14.40 -14.85
N LEU A 169 1.56 -13.57 -15.38
CA LEU A 169 1.58 -13.11 -16.77
C LEU A 169 2.58 -13.88 -17.66
N ASN A 170 3.20 -14.96 -17.17
CA ASN A 170 4.24 -15.70 -17.90
C ASN A 170 5.35 -14.79 -18.45
N GLY A 171 5.69 -13.74 -17.69
CA GLY A 171 6.71 -12.76 -18.09
C GLY A 171 6.24 -11.68 -19.05
N ASP A 172 5.01 -11.70 -19.49
CA ASP A 172 4.46 -10.74 -20.47
C ASP A 172 3.89 -9.50 -19.77
N VAL A 173 4.76 -8.70 -19.18
CA VAL A 173 4.43 -7.43 -18.51
C VAL A 173 5.31 -6.30 -19.05
N ASP A 174 4.67 -5.20 -19.50
CA ASP A 174 5.34 -4.05 -20.13
C ASP A 174 5.42 -2.85 -19.19
N ILE A 175 4.36 -2.63 -18.37
CA ILE A 175 4.25 -1.43 -17.55
C ILE A 175 3.72 -1.82 -16.16
N LEU A 176 4.37 -1.30 -15.11
CA LEU A 176 3.91 -1.37 -13.72
C LEU A 176 3.44 0.02 -13.27
N ILE A 177 2.28 0.11 -12.65
CA ILE A 177 1.72 1.35 -12.09
C ILE A 177 1.37 1.14 -10.62
N ALA A 178 1.88 1.99 -9.74
CA ALA A 178 1.53 1.97 -8.32
C ALA A 178 1.57 3.36 -7.69
N GLY A 179 0.65 3.60 -6.75
CA GLY A 179 0.66 4.80 -5.91
C GLY A 179 1.81 4.78 -4.91
N VAL A 180 2.42 5.93 -4.68
CA VAL A 180 3.56 6.09 -3.76
C VAL A 180 3.10 6.63 -2.41
N GLY A 181 3.00 5.74 -1.42
CA GLY A 181 2.90 6.09 0.01
C GLY A 181 4.29 6.00 0.64
N THR A 182 4.69 4.81 1.10
CA THR A 182 6.07 4.55 1.56
C THR A 182 7.05 4.28 0.40
N GLY A 183 6.54 4.01 -0.78
CA GLY A 183 7.36 3.64 -1.94
C GLY A 183 7.76 2.15 -2.00
N GLY A 184 7.54 1.39 -0.93
CA GLY A 184 8.00 -0.01 -0.86
C GLY A 184 7.45 -0.91 -1.96
N THR A 185 6.16 -0.81 -2.26
CA THR A 185 5.50 -1.60 -3.31
C THR A 185 6.12 -1.30 -4.69
N LEU A 186 6.22 -0.01 -5.03
CA LEU A 186 6.79 0.43 -6.31
C LEU A 186 8.25 0.00 -6.44
N THR A 187 9.06 0.27 -5.40
CA THR A 187 10.49 -0.06 -5.37
C THR A 187 10.73 -1.56 -5.51
N GLY A 188 10.13 -2.36 -4.65
CA GLY A 188 10.41 -3.79 -4.63
C GLY A 188 9.90 -4.51 -5.88
N THR A 189 8.66 -4.24 -6.28
CA THR A 189 8.06 -4.82 -7.47
C THR A 189 8.77 -4.35 -8.73
N GLY A 190 9.04 -3.04 -8.84
CA GLY A 190 9.72 -2.45 -10.00
C GLY A 190 11.14 -2.97 -10.19
N LYS A 191 11.93 -3.08 -9.12
CA LYS A 191 13.28 -3.69 -9.18
C LYS A 191 13.22 -5.11 -9.72
N TYR A 192 12.38 -5.96 -9.14
CA TYR A 192 12.28 -7.36 -9.59
C TYR A 192 11.88 -7.46 -11.08
N LEU A 193 10.84 -6.71 -11.48
CA LEU A 193 10.36 -6.77 -12.85
C LEU A 193 11.33 -6.18 -13.85
N LYS A 194 12.05 -5.08 -13.52
CA LYS A 194 13.12 -4.52 -14.38
C LYS A 194 14.33 -5.43 -14.52
N GLU A 195 14.68 -6.21 -13.50
CA GLU A 195 15.72 -7.24 -13.62
C GLU A 195 15.33 -8.36 -14.60
N LYS A 196 14.05 -8.71 -14.67
CA LYS A 196 13.52 -9.71 -15.62
C LYS A 196 13.30 -9.14 -17.01
N ASN A 197 12.80 -7.92 -17.09
CA ASN A 197 12.54 -7.20 -18.34
C ASN A 197 13.09 -5.77 -18.25
N PRO A 198 14.33 -5.51 -18.73
CA PRO A 198 14.92 -4.16 -18.69
C PRO A 198 14.16 -3.09 -19.49
N LYS A 199 13.21 -3.49 -20.35
CA LYS A 199 12.35 -2.56 -21.12
C LYS A 199 11.05 -2.20 -20.38
N LEU A 200 10.78 -2.86 -19.24
CA LEU A 200 9.61 -2.57 -18.44
C LEU A 200 9.63 -1.12 -17.95
N ARG A 201 8.50 -0.44 -18.10
CA ARG A 201 8.32 0.91 -17.56
C ARG A 201 7.61 0.87 -16.21
N VAL A 202 8.08 1.68 -15.29
CA VAL A 202 7.49 1.84 -13.95
C VAL A 202 6.94 3.25 -13.82
N ILE A 203 5.66 3.37 -13.51
CA ILE A 203 4.97 4.64 -13.34
C ILE A 203 4.60 4.83 -11.87
N ALA A 204 5.17 5.86 -11.26
CA ALA A 204 4.81 6.28 -9.91
C ALA A 204 3.56 7.17 -9.96
N VAL A 205 2.62 6.97 -9.04
CA VAL A 205 1.42 7.82 -8.94
C VAL A 205 1.48 8.61 -7.65
N GLU A 206 1.35 9.94 -7.76
CA GLU A 206 1.30 10.86 -6.61
C GLU A 206 0.11 11.83 -6.71
N PRO A 207 -0.36 12.41 -5.58
CA PRO A 207 -1.42 13.41 -5.61
C PRO A 207 -0.98 14.70 -6.29
N GLU A 208 -1.81 15.23 -7.19
CA GLU A 208 -1.56 16.51 -7.87
C GLU A 208 -1.37 17.68 -6.87
N ALA A 209 -2.12 17.66 -5.76
CA ALA A 209 -2.01 18.68 -4.72
C ALA A 209 -0.77 18.55 -3.83
N SER A 210 -0.05 17.41 -3.91
CA SER A 210 1.18 17.15 -3.14
C SER A 210 2.24 16.49 -4.02
N PRO A 211 2.74 17.18 -5.06
CA PRO A 211 3.64 16.62 -6.07
C PRO A 211 5.11 16.63 -5.59
N VAL A 212 5.38 15.88 -4.54
CA VAL A 212 6.71 15.84 -3.89
C VAL A 212 7.76 15.23 -4.81
N LEU A 213 7.42 14.14 -5.51
CA LEU A 213 8.37 13.42 -6.37
C LEU A 213 8.67 14.20 -7.65
N SER A 214 7.65 14.82 -8.25
CA SER A 214 7.78 15.49 -9.55
C SER A 214 8.15 16.97 -9.43
N LYS A 215 7.71 17.66 -8.36
CA LYS A 215 7.86 19.14 -8.22
C LYS A 215 8.51 19.60 -6.91
N GLY A 216 8.84 18.66 -5.99
CA GLY A 216 9.59 18.95 -4.77
C GLY A 216 8.81 19.70 -3.67
N HIS A 217 7.49 19.80 -3.74
CA HIS A 217 6.69 20.45 -2.71
C HIS A 217 5.48 19.61 -2.29
N SER A 218 5.14 19.69 -1.00
CA SER A 218 3.99 18.99 -0.42
C SER A 218 2.76 19.91 -0.32
N GLY A 219 1.58 19.28 -0.21
CA GLY A 219 0.30 19.96 -0.03
C GLY A 219 -0.76 19.06 0.57
N ARG A 220 -1.91 19.63 0.95
CA ARG A 220 -3.05 18.86 1.47
C ARG A 220 -3.81 18.18 0.33
N HIS A 221 -4.11 16.91 0.47
CA HIS A 221 -4.88 16.11 -0.50
C HIS A 221 -5.78 15.11 0.22
N GLY A 222 -6.78 14.57 -0.50
CA GLY A 222 -7.75 13.60 0.00
C GLY A 222 -7.44 12.14 -0.38
N ILE A 223 -6.39 11.88 -1.14
CA ILE A 223 -6.05 10.51 -1.58
C ILE A 223 -5.33 9.78 -0.46
N GLN A 224 -6.09 9.15 0.44
CA GLN A 224 -5.53 8.42 1.57
C GLN A 224 -4.70 7.21 1.11
N GLY A 225 -3.55 6.98 1.76
CA GLY A 225 -2.66 5.84 1.51
C GLY A 225 -1.46 6.13 0.61
N ILE A 226 -1.45 7.26 -0.10
CA ILE A 226 -0.32 7.77 -0.88
C ILE A 226 -0.01 9.22 -0.52
N GLY A 227 1.09 9.78 -1.02
CA GLY A 227 1.45 11.18 -0.79
C GLY A 227 1.90 11.44 0.66
N ALA A 228 3.06 10.94 1.06
CA ALA A 228 3.59 11.06 2.43
C ALA A 228 4.05 12.49 2.83
N ASN A 229 4.00 13.44 1.90
CA ASN A 229 4.49 14.82 2.05
C ASN A 229 6.02 14.97 2.15
N PHE A 230 6.75 13.90 1.97
CA PHE A 230 8.22 13.83 1.88
C PHE A 230 8.62 12.64 1.01
N VAL A 231 9.88 12.57 0.61
CA VAL A 231 10.42 11.41 -0.11
C VAL A 231 10.87 10.37 0.92
N PRO A 232 10.21 9.17 0.97
CA PRO A 232 10.59 8.12 1.92
C PRO A 232 11.95 7.49 1.58
N GLU A 233 12.73 7.07 2.59
CA GLU A 233 13.99 6.37 2.39
C GLU A 233 13.82 4.99 1.72
N VAL A 234 12.66 4.35 1.92
CA VAL A 234 12.29 3.09 1.28
C VAL A 234 12.13 3.23 -0.24
N LEU A 235 11.83 4.43 -0.74
CA LEU A 235 11.62 4.69 -2.16
C LEU A 235 12.95 4.81 -2.89
N ASP A 236 13.22 3.91 -3.82
CA ASP A 236 14.28 4.08 -4.80
C ASP A 236 13.77 4.96 -5.96
N GLN A 237 14.33 6.18 -6.06
CA GLN A 237 13.90 7.14 -7.08
C GLN A 237 14.35 6.77 -8.50
N ASP A 238 15.31 5.86 -8.65
CA ASP A 238 15.78 5.39 -9.94
C ASP A 238 14.93 4.23 -10.50
N VAL A 239 13.98 3.72 -9.70
CA VAL A 239 13.15 2.59 -10.12
C VAL A 239 12.04 2.97 -11.08
N TYR A 240 11.49 4.19 -10.99
CA TYR A 240 10.40 4.65 -11.85
C TYR A 240 10.89 5.53 -13.00
N ASP A 241 10.18 5.44 -14.11
CA ASP A 241 10.51 6.13 -15.38
C ASP A 241 9.64 7.38 -15.58
N GLU A 242 8.49 7.43 -14.90
CA GLU A 242 7.53 8.54 -15.01
C GLU A 242 6.77 8.71 -13.69
N VAL A 243 6.38 9.95 -13.39
CA VAL A 243 5.47 10.28 -12.28
C VAL A 243 4.16 10.81 -12.88
N TYR A 244 3.03 10.18 -12.52
CA TYR A 244 1.71 10.59 -12.93
C TYR A 244 0.97 11.29 -11.79
N LEU A 245 0.47 12.48 -12.05
CA LEU A 245 -0.28 13.29 -11.08
C LEU A 245 -1.77 13.00 -11.16
N VAL A 246 -2.42 12.78 -10.00
CA VAL A 246 -3.86 12.50 -9.93
C VAL A 246 -4.54 13.41 -8.92
N GLY A 247 -5.63 14.04 -9.33
CA GLY A 247 -6.49 14.84 -8.45
C GLY A 247 -7.42 13.97 -7.58
N ASP A 248 -7.90 14.55 -6.48
CA ASP A 248 -8.79 13.85 -5.52
C ASP A 248 -10.08 13.36 -6.18
N LYS A 249 -10.69 14.19 -7.06
CA LYS A 249 -11.94 13.84 -7.76
C LYS A 249 -11.74 12.68 -8.73
N GLU A 250 -10.66 12.71 -9.51
CA GLU A 250 -10.34 11.65 -10.46
C GLU A 250 -10.13 10.32 -9.73
N ALA A 251 -9.37 10.34 -8.61
CA ALA A 251 -9.14 9.16 -7.80
C ALA A 251 -10.46 8.53 -7.31
N ILE A 252 -11.36 9.36 -6.76
CA ILE A 252 -12.68 8.91 -6.30
C ILE A 252 -13.54 8.39 -7.46
N ASN A 253 -13.58 9.09 -8.59
CA ASN A 253 -14.38 8.69 -9.75
C ASN A 253 -13.91 7.35 -10.33
N TRP A 254 -12.60 7.12 -10.43
CA TRP A 254 -12.06 5.87 -10.92
C TRP A 254 -12.25 4.71 -9.93
N ALA A 255 -12.17 4.94 -8.60
CA ALA A 255 -12.54 3.92 -7.62
C ALA A 255 -14.03 3.52 -7.76
N LYS A 256 -14.92 4.49 -7.91
CA LYS A 256 -16.36 4.23 -8.19
C LYS A 256 -16.58 3.52 -9.54
N ALA A 257 -15.79 3.86 -10.57
CA ALA A 257 -15.86 3.23 -11.88
C ALA A 257 -15.45 1.75 -11.84
N ILE A 258 -14.34 1.41 -11.16
CA ILE A 258 -13.93 0.01 -10.93
C ILE A 258 -15.05 -0.77 -10.27
N THR A 259 -15.59 -0.24 -9.17
CA THR A 259 -16.66 -0.91 -8.41
C THR A 259 -17.90 -1.17 -9.27
N LYS A 260 -18.33 -0.18 -10.06
CA LYS A 260 -19.55 -0.27 -10.90
C LYS A 260 -19.36 -1.12 -12.15
N THR A 261 -18.12 -1.30 -12.62
CA THR A 261 -17.85 -1.98 -13.89
C THR A 261 -17.35 -3.40 -13.67
N GLU A 262 -16.38 -3.60 -12.75
CA GLU A 262 -15.80 -4.92 -12.49
C GLU A 262 -16.38 -5.61 -11.23
N GLY A 263 -17.16 -4.90 -10.43
CA GLY A 263 -17.72 -5.46 -9.18
C GLY A 263 -16.70 -5.54 -8.04
N VAL A 264 -15.59 -4.79 -8.13
CA VAL A 264 -14.50 -4.81 -7.15
C VAL A 264 -14.53 -3.51 -6.32
N LEU A 265 -14.82 -3.63 -5.03
CA LEU A 265 -14.86 -2.48 -4.11
C LEU A 265 -13.45 -2.14 -3.65
N VAL A 266 -12.93 -1.00 -4.08
CA VAL A 266 -11.54 -0.56 -3.84
C VAL A 266 -11.45 0.79 -3.14
N GLY A 267 -10.31 1.06 -2.51
CA GLY A 267 -10.03 2.33 -1.85
C GLY A 267 -9.68 3.46 -2.83
N ILE A 268 -9.55 4.68 -2.28
CA ILE A 268 -9.31 5.91 -3.07
C ILE A 268 -7.97 5.85 -3.81
N SER A 269 -6.91 5.33 -3.18
CA SER A 269 -5.59 5.20 -3.82
C SER A 269 -5.57 4.18 -4.95
N ALA A 270 -6.45 3.15 -4.91
CA ALA A 270 -6.66 2.26 -6.05
C ALA A 270 -7.27 2.98 -7.24
N GLY A 271 -8.23 3.88 -6.99
CA GLY A 271 -8.79 4.76 -8.01
C GLY A 271 -7.75 5.70 -8.60
N ALA A 272 -6.84 6.24 -7.79
CA ALA A 272 -5.73 7.06 -8.27
C ALA A 272 -4.80 6.26 -9.20
N ALA A 273 -4.43 5.04 -8.81
CA ALA A 273 -3.61 4.17 -9.66
C ALA A 273 -4.32 3.80 -10.97
N MET A 274 -5.64 3.55 -10.93
CA MET A 274 -6.43 3.26 -12.12
C MET A 274 -6.58 4.48 -13.04
N CYS A 275 -6.69 5.69 -12.49
CA CYS A 275 -6.67 6.94 -13.28
C CYS A 275 -5.40 7.04 -14.14
N ALA A 276 -4.24 6.77 -13.52
CA ALA A 276 -2.98 6.72 -14.25
C ALA A 276 -2.97 5.57 -15.28
N ALA A 277 -3.43 4.38 -14.90
CA ALA A 277 -3.46 3.22 -15.79
C ALA A 277 -4.30 3.46 -17.04
N GLN A 278 -5.46 4.09 -16.91
CA GLN A 278 -6.32 4.48 -18.03
C GLN A 278 -5.59 5.46 -18.96
N ALA A 279 -5.02 6.53 -18.43
CA ALA A 279 -4.34 7.53 -19.23
C ALA A 279 -3.11 6.95 -19.97
N ILE A 280 -2.37 6.03 -19.32
CA ILE A 280 -1.25 5.33 -19.95
C ILE A 280 -1.76 4.32 -21.00
N ALA A 281 -2.90 3.65 -20.77
CA ALA A 281 -3.46 2.68 -21.69
C ALA A 281 -4.01 3.32 -22.98
N GLU A 282 -4.37 4.61 -22.97
CA GLU A 282 -4.85 5.33 -24.14
C GLU A 282 -3.74 5.80 -25.09
N ARG A 283 -2.48 5.82 -24.65
CA ARG A 283 -1.35 6.24 -25.48
C ARG A 283 -1.15 5.27 -26.65
N GLU A 284 -0.94 5.78 -27.85
CA GLU A 284 -0.74 4.95 -29.06
C GLU A 284 0.45 3.99 -28.94
N GLU A 285 1.53 4.44 -28.34
CA GLU A 285 2.73 3.63 -28.12
C GLU A 285 2.52 2.47 -27.16
N ASN A 286 1.39 2.45 -26.44
CA ASN A 286 1.04 1.38 -25.49
C ASN A 286 -0.03 0.43 -26.03
N LYS A 287 -0.46 0.59 -27.27
CA LYS A 287 -1.45 -0.29 -27.90
C LYS A 287 -1.00 -1.77 -27.83
N GLY A 288 -1.87 -2.60 -27.26
CA GLY A 288 -1.63 -4.03 -27.11
C GLY A 288 -0.71 -4.43 -25.95
N LYS A 289 -0.07 -3.47 -25.27
CA LYS A 289 0.79 -3.76 -24.10
C LYS A 289 0.01 -4.21 -22.88
N ASN A 290 0.70 -4.91 -21.99
CA ASN A 290 0.19 -5.37 -20.71
C ASN A 290 0.64 -4.45 -19.58
N ILE A 291 -0.34 -3.80 -18.97
CA ILE A 291 -0.17 -2.85 -17.84
C ILE A 291 -0.66 -3.54 -16.57
N VAL A 292 0.21 -3.61 -15.56
CA VAL A 292 -0.19 -4.05 -14.21
C VAL A 292 -0.39 -2.82 -13.33
N VAL A 293 -1.56 -2.73 -12.71
CA VAL A 293 -1.90 -1.68 -11.74
C VAL A 293 -2.12 -2.29 -10.35
N ILE A 294 -1.49 -1.72 -9.33
CA ILE A 294 -1.66 -2.16 -7.95
C ILE A 294 -2.91 -1.51 -7.34
N LEU A 295 -3.87 -2.32 -6.89
CA LEU A 295 -5.04 -1.89 -6.12
C LEU A 295 -4.82 -2.26 -4.65
N PRO A 296 -4.38 -1.30 -3.79
CA PRO A 296 -3.73 -1.63 -2.52
C PRO A 296 -4.68 -2.03 -1.41
N ASP A 297 -5.95 -1.62 -1.42
CA ASP A 297 -6.89 -1.91 -0.34
C ASP A 297 -8.36 -1.89 -0.79
N SER A 298 -9.25 -2.36 0.11
CA SER A 298 -10.70 -2.35 -0.06
C SER A 298 -11.30 -0.98 0.22
N GLY A 299 -12.45 -0.69 -0.42
CA GLY A 299 -13.28 0.48 -0.14
C GLY A 299 -13.94 0.50 1.25
N ASP A 300 -14.04 -0.64 1.93
CA ASP A 300 -14.71 -0.79 3.24
C ASP A 300 -14.13 0.11 4.35
N ARG A 301 -12.97 0.68 4.14
CA ARG A 301 -12.27 1.55 5.09
C ARG A 301 -12.57 3.03 4.91
N TYR A 302 -13.47 3.38 3.99
CA TYR A 302 -13.69 4.74 3.52
C TYR A 302 -15.16 5.17 3.56
N TYR A 303 -16.02 4.48 4.34
CA TYR A 303 -17.46 4.74 4.40
C TYR A 303 -17.84 6.19 4.75
N SER A 304 -17.04 6.85 5.59
CA SER A 304 -17.22 8.25 5.98
C SER A 304 -16.58 9.26 5.02
N THR A 305 -16.11 8.83 3.85
CA THR A 305 -15.42 9.69 2.88
C THR A 305 -16.28 9.94 1.62
N ALA A 306 -15.83 10.89 0.78
CA ALA A 306 -16.46 11.19 -0.51
C ALA A 306 -16.49 10.00 -1.51
N LEU A 307 -15.88 8.87 -1.16
CA LEU A 307 -16.04 7.62 -1.92
C LEU A 307 -17.48 7.11 -1.86
N PHE A 308 -18.17 7.29 -0.73
CA PHE A 308 -19.53 6.80 -0.48
C PHE A 308 -20.57 7.89 -0.28
N ILE A 309 -20.15 9.10 0.13
CA ILE A 309 -21.05 10.23 0.45
C ILE A 309 -21.08 11.25 -0.67
#